data_0251fa8a216bbce798b6cb44504ec0d5
#
_entry.id   0251fa8a216bbce798b6cb44504ec0d5
#
_cell.length_a   1.000
_cell.length_b   1.000
_cell.length_c   1.000
_cell.angle_alpha   90.00
_cell.angle_beta   90.00
_cell.angle_gamma   90.00
#
_symmetry.space_group_name_H-M   'P 1'
#
loop_
_entity.id
_entity.type
_entity.pdbx_description
1 polymer ?
#
loop_
_entity_poly.entity_id
_entity_poly.type
_entity_poly.pdbx_seq_one_letter_code
_entity_poly.pdbx_strand_id
1 'polypeptide(L)'
;NLLFEADTPVEDVAQMVEDILERNYDFPIRLAILMGEDYLAELADLPDWWHDEVARRDALFYTRGLDRSHVRERIEAMELGDEAVHFGEHAVFWGKFDDKEFLKTAYHKRLLREDFYRQVTIRSGATVEKIAAMLSQC
;
A
#
# COMPACT_ATOMS: atom_id res chain seq x y z
N ASN A 1 -2.30 -5.18 -11.03
CA ASN A 1 -1.24 -5.93 -10.35
C ASN A 1 -0.59 -6.89 -11.33
N LEU A 2 0.74 -6.97 -11.29
CA LEU A 2 1.52 -7.91 -12.08
C LEU A 2 2.46 -8.70 -11.19
N LEU A 3 2.47 -10.02 -11.36
CA LEU A 3 3.46 -10.91 -10.76
C LEU A 3 4.28 -11.52 -11.89
N PHE A 4 5.59 -11.46 -11.77
CA PHE A 4 6.48 -12.04 -12.77
C PHE A 4 7.83 -12.37 -12.15
N GLU A 5 8.61 -13.19 -12.85
CA GLU A 5 9.97 -13.51 -12.48
C GLU A 5 10.92 -12.68 -13.36
N ALA A 6 12.03 -12.24 -12.78
CA ALA A 6 13.07 -11.53 -13.51
C ALA A 6 14.44 -11.87 -12.96
N ASP A 7 15.42 -11.96 -13.86
CA ASP A 7 16.82 -12.18 -13.50
C ASP A 7 17.58 -10.87 -13.27
N THR A 8 16.91 -9.75 -13.51
CA THR A 8 17.45 -8.41 -13.40
C THR A 8 17.17 -7.82 -12.03
N PRO A 9 18.06 -7.01 -11.43
CA PRO A 9 17.80 -6.34 -10.17
C PRO A 9 16.49 -5.54 -10.20
N VAL A 10 15.79 -5.50 -9.07
CA VAL A 10 14.46 -4.86 -8.96
C VAL A 10 14.48 -3.39 -9.40
N GLU A 11 15.55 -2.64 -9.10
CA GLU A 11 15.66 -1.24 -9.48
C GLU A 11 15.73 -1.08 -11.01
N ASP A 12 16.41 -1.97 -11.70
CA ASP A 12 16.51 -1.95 -13.15
C ASP A 12 15.19 -2.32 -13.81
N VAL A 13 14.49 -3.30 -13.26
CA VAL A 13 13.15 -3.68 -13.71
C VAL A 13 12.18 -2.52 -13.53
N ALA A 14 12.23 -1.87 -12.37
CA ALA A 14 11.37 -0.72 -12.08
C ALA A 14 11.60 0.41 -13.06
N GLN A 15 12.87 0.72 -13.36
CA GLN A 15 13.20 1.77 -14.32
C GLN A 15 12.71 1.43 -15.73
N MET A 16 12.88 0.18 -16.15
CA MET A 16 12.40 -0.28 -17.46
C MET A 16 10.87 -0.14 -17.58
N VAL A 17 10.13 -0.54 -16.55
CA VAL A 17 8.67 -0.45 -16.54
C VAL A 17 8.22 1.00 -16.56
N GLU A 18 8.83 1.86 -15.75
CA GLU A 18 8.52 3.29 -15.74
C GLU A 18 8.79 3.94 -17.09
N ASP A 19 9.89 3.61 -17.76
CA ASP A 19 10.22 4.12 -19.09
C ASP A 19 9.19 3.71 -20.12
N ILE A 20 8.70 2.47 -20.07
CA ILE A 20 7.66 1.99 -20.96
C ILE A 20 6.34 2.72 -20.73
N LEU A 21 5.97 2.91 -19.46
CA LEU A 21 4.74 3.61 -19.11
C LEU A 21 4.80 5.09 -19.52
N GLU A 22 5.94 5.74 -19.29
CA GLU A 22 6.13 7.13 -19.68
C GLU A 22 5.99 7.33 -21.20
N ARG A 23 6.49 6.38 -21.99
CA ARG A 23 6.38 6.44 -23.46
C ARG A 23 4.97 6.24 -23.99
N ASN A 24 4.13 5.51 -23.27
CA ASN A 24 2.81 5.09 -23.73
C ASN A 24 1.64 5.88 -23.12
N TYR A 25 1.89 6.72 -22.13
CA TYR A 25 0.86 7.49 -21.45
C TYR A 25 1.27 8.95 -21.29
N ASP A 26 0.32 9.86 -21.45
CA ASP A 26 0.54 11.31 -21.40
C ASP A 26 0.55 11.88 -19.98
N PHE A 27 0.32 11.04 -18.98
CA PHE A 27 0.29 11.44 -17.57
C PHE A 27 1.31 10.63 -16.77
N PRO A 28 1.85 11.19 -15.67
CA PRO A 28 2.80 10.46 -14.85
C PRO A 28 2.15 9.25 -14.18
N ILE A 29 2.79 8.09 -14.33
CA ILE A 29 2.37 6.87 -13.66
C ILE A 29 3.42 6.55 -12.60
N ARG A 30 2.96 6.41 -11.36
CA ARG A 30 3.82 6.06 -10.24
C ARG A 30 3.72 4.58 -9.97
N LEU A 31 4.87 3.95 -9.76
CA LEU A 31 5.00 2.52 -9.63
C LEU A 31 5.37 2.13 -8.20
N ALA A 32 4.60 1.20 -7.62
CA ALA A 32 5.00 0.47 -6.43
C ALA A 32 5.49 -0.92 -6.88
N ILE A 33 6.73 -1.26 -6.54
CA ILE A 33 7.33 -2.54 -6.91
C ILE A 33 8.02 -3.14 -5.69
N LEU A 34 7.83 -4.44 -5.48
CA LEU A 34 8.41 -5.18 -4.37
C LEU A 34 8.89 -6.55 -4.85
N MET A 35 9.96 -7.03 -4.21
CA MET A 35 10.32 -8.44 -4.29
C MET A 35 9.23 -9.27 -3.60
N GLY A 36 8.91 -10.43 -4.17
CA GLY A 36 7.89 -11.31 -3.57
C GLY A 36 8.22 -11.71 -2.14
N GLU A 37 9.48 -12.01 -1.85
CA GLU A 37 9.93 -12.33 -0.49
C GLU A 37 9.76 -11.18 0.50
N ASP A 38 9.99 -9.96 0.08
CA ASP A 38 9.81 -8.76 0.92
C ASP A 38 8.32 -8.54 1.20
N TYR A 39 7.47 -8.76 0.21
CA TYR A 39 6.02 -8.66 0.35
C TYR A 39 5.50 -9.65 1.40
N LEU A 40 5.92 -10.91 1.29
CA LEU A 40 5.50 -11.95 2.24
C LEU A 40 6.03 -11.69 3.65
N ALA A 41 7.27 -11.22 3.78
CA ALA A 41 7.86 -10.88 5.07
C ALA A 41 7.11 -9.75 5.76
N GLU A 42 6.70 -8.74 5.00
CA GLU A 42 5.94 -7.62 5.54
C GLU A 42 4.57 -8.06 6.05
N LEU A 43 3.88 -8.93 5.31
CA LEU A 43 2.59 -9.47 5.76
C LEU A 43 2.72 -10.34 7.01
N ALA A 44 3.83 -11.05 7.16
CA ALA A 44 4.09 -11.87 8.34
C ALA A 44 4.26 -11.05 9.62
N ASP A 45 4.63 -9.79 9.49
CA ASP A 45 4.89 -8.85 10.59
C ASP A 45 3.68 -7.97 10.95
N LEU A 46 2.54 -8.19 10.31
CA LEU A 46 1.35 -7.38 10.54
C LEU A 46 0.76 -7.63 11.95
N PRO A 47 0.18 -6.58 12.55
CA PRO A 47 -0.46 -6.73 13.86
C PRO A 47 -1.70 -7.63 13.80
N ASP A 48 -2.09 -8.17 14.95
CA ASP A 48 -3.19 -9.13 15.05
C ASP A 48 -4.49 -8.60 14.46
N TRP A 49 -4.77 -7.31 14.62
CA TRP A 49 -6.02 -6.73 14.11
C TRP A 49 -6.16 -6.85 12.58
N TRP A 50 -5.05 -6.94 11.85
CA TRP A 50 -5.12 -7.14 10.40
C TRP A 50 -5.77 -8.47 10.04
N HIS A 51 -5.58 -9.48 10.87
CA HIS A 51 -6.12 -10.82 10.65
C HIS A 51 -7.50 -11.03 11.30
N ASP A 52 -7.95 -10.07 12.11
CA ASP A 52 -9.27 -10.11 12.72
C ASP A 52 -10.35 -9.74 11.70
N GLU A 53 -11.60 -10.01 12.07
CA GLU A 53 -12.73 -9.61 11.26
C GLU A 53 -12.97 -8.12 11.40
N VAL A 54 -12.44 -7.33 10.46
CA VAL A 54 -12.63 -5.88 10.40
C VAL A 54 -13.49 -5.52 9.20
N ALA A 55 -14.27 -4.44 9.32
CA ALA A 55 -15.18 -4.03 8.27
C ALA A 55 -14.45 -3.71 6.96
N ARG A 56 -13.34 -2.98 7.04
CA ARG A 56 -12.53 -2.61 5.88
C ARG A 56 -11.05 -2.60 6.22
N ARG A 57 -10.25 -3.16 5.34
CA ARG A 57 -8.78 -3.14 5.45
C ARG A 57 -8.19 -2.72 4.12
N ASP A 58 -7.23 -1.82 4.16
CA ASP A 58 -6.51 -1.37 2.97
C ASP A 58 -5.02 -1.28 3.25
N ALA A 59 -4.22 -1.55 2.23
CA ALA A 59 -2.78 -1.31 2.23
C ALA A 59 -2.47 -0.21 1.23
N LEU A 60 -1.71 0.79 1.69
CA LEU A 60 -1.27 1.92 0.89
C LEU A 60 0.21 1.71 0.58
N PHE A 61 0.52 1.14 -0.57
CA PHE A 61 1.89 0.86 -0.96
C PHE A 61 2.59 2.13 -1.41
N TYR A 62 3.81 2.36 -0.91
CA TYR A 62 4.63 3.49 -1.32
C TYR A 62 5.10 3.30 -2.76
N THR A 63 4.90 4.32 -3.57
CA THR A 63 5.49 4.34 -4.91
C THR A 63 6.95 4.77 -4.84
N ARG A 64 7.70 4.48 -5.89
CA ARG A 64 9.11 4.83 -5.96
C ARG A 64 9.31 6.33 -5.81
N GLY A 65 10.27 6.72 -4.99
CA GLY A 65 10.62 8.11 -4.76
C GLY A 65 9.74 8.84 -3.75
N LEU A 66 8.70 8.19 -3.22
CA LEU A 66 7.86 8.81 -2.19
C LEU A 66 8.62 8.93 -0.87
N ASP A 67 8.53 10.09 -0.24
CA ASP A 67 9.10 10.32 1.09
C ASP A 67 8.23 9.63 2.15
N ARG A 68 8.68 8.46 2.61
CA ARG A 68 7.96 7.64 3.59
C ARG A 68 7.86 8.32 4.94
N SER A 69 8.88 9.06 5.32
CA SER A 69 8.89 9.80 6.59
C SER A 69 7.83 10.90 6.61
N HIS A 70 7.65 11.58 5.49
CA HIS A 70 6.60 12.59 5.33
C HIS A 70 5.20 11.97 5.46
N VAL A 71 4.97 10.85 4.78
CA VAL A 71 3.69 10.13 4.87
C VAL A 71 3.38 9.74 6.31
N ARG A 72 4.36 9.15 6.99
CA ARG A 72 4.21 8.73 8.39
C ARG A 72 3.90 9.92 9.30
N GLU A 73 4.66 10.99 9.18
CA GLU A 73 4.47 12.21 9.97
C GLU A 73 3.05 12.78 9.78
N ARG A 74 2.58 12.84 8.54
CA ARG A 74 1.26 13.37 8.24
C ARG A 74 0.15 12.48 8.81
N ILE A 75 0.28 11.16 8.72
CA ILE A 75 -0.72 10.22 9.24
C ILE A 75 -0.71 10.22 10.78
N GLU A 76 0.48 10.23 11.39
CA GLU A 76 0.59 10.27 12.86
C GLU A 76 -0.03 11.54 13.46
N ALA A 77 -0.09 12.63 12.70
CA ALA A 77 -0.73 13.87 13.13
C ALA A 77 -2.27 13.83 13.00
N MET A 78 -2.84 12.82 12.38
CA MET A 78 -4.28 12.69 12.22
C MET A 78 -4.94 12.21 13.52
N GLU A 79 -6.12 12.74 13.80
CA GLU A 79 -6.97 12.22 14.87
C GLU A 79 -7.77 11.04 14.33
N LEU A 80 -7.45 9.84 14.79
CA LEU A 80 -8.10 8.61 14.33
C LEU A 80 -9.44 8.41 15.02
N GLY A 81 -10.43 7.93 14.25
CA GLY A 81 -11.70 7.44 14.78
C GLY A 81 -11.60 5.95 15.15
N ASP A 82 -12.65 5.18 14.81
CA ASP A 82 -12.67 3.73 15.03
C ASP A 82 -11.87 3.02 13.95
N GLU A 83 -10.56 3.17 14.02
CA GLU A 83 -9.62 2.69 13.01
C GLU A 83 -8.25 2.44 13.64
N ALA A 84 -7.42 1.67 12.95
CA ALA A 84 -6.05 1.41 13.34
C ALA A 84 -5.12 1.55 12.14
N VAL A 85 -3.90 1.98 12.41
CA VAL A 85 -2.88 2.17 11.38
C VAL A 85 -1.59 1.45 11.80
N HIS A 86 -0.98 0.75 10.87
CA HIS A 86 0.32 0.12 11.05
C HIS A 86 1.26 0.58 9.94
N PHE A 87 2.41 1.10 10.32
CA PHE A 87 3.43 1.53 9.36
C PHE A 87 4.41 0.40 9.09
N GLY A 88 4.29 -0.21 7.91
CA GLY A 88 5.23 -1.20 7.44
C GLY A 88 6.40 -0.56 6.69
N GLU A 89 7.32 -1.38 6.23
CA GLU A 89 8.46 -0.91 5.44
C GLU A 89 8.05 -0.45 4.05
N HIS A 90 7.10 -1.13 3.42
CA HIS A 90 6.70 -0.90 2.04
C HIS A 90 5.29 -0.33 1.89
N ALA A 91 4.51 -0.31 2.96
CA ALA A 91 3.13 0.15 2.91
C ALA A 91 2.64 0.62 4.29
N VAL A 92 1.58 1.41 4.27
CA VAL A 92 0.78 1.71 5.45
C VAL A 92 -0.45 0.81 5.41
N PHE A 93 -0.72 0.10 6.49
CA PHE A 93 -1.87 -0.79 6.62
C PHE A 93 -2.92 -0.12 7.48
N TRP A 94 -4.15 -0.05 6.98
CA TRP A 94 -5.22 0.70 7.61
C TRP A 94 -6.46 -0.15 7.79
N GLY A 95 -6.95 -0.30 9.02
CA GLY A 95 -8.17 -1.02 9.35
C GLY A 95 -9.27 -0.07 9.84
N LYS A 96 -10.47 -0.24 9.36
CA LYS A 96 -11.68 0.46 9.77
C LYS A 96 -12.62 -0.57 10.35
N PHE A 97 -12.98 -0.44 11.64
CA PHE A 97 -13.63 -1.52 12.40
C PHE A 97 -15.15 -1.53 12.25
N ASP A 98 -15.77 -0.38 12.04
CA ASP A 98 -17.22 -0.27 11.89
C ASP A 98 -17.59 0.42 10.58
N ASP A 99 -18.31 -0.28 9.72
CA ASP A 99 -18.77 0.25 8.44
C ASP A 99 -19.69 1.46 8.61
N LYS A 100 -20.45 1.51 9.69
CA LYS A 100 -21.34 2.65 9.98
C LYS A 100 -20.59 3.90 10.35
N GLU A 101 -19.39 3.76 10.90
CA GLU A 101 -18.53 4.86 11.31
C GLU A 101 -17.49 5.24 10.24
N PHE A 102 -17.52 4.56 9.08
CA PHE A 102 -16.51 4.77 8.02
C PHE A 102 -16.36 6.23 7.60
N LEU A 103 -17.47 6.95 7.46
CA LEU A 103 -17.46 8.36 7.05
C LEU A 103 -16.83 9.30 8.08
N LYS A 104 -16.71 8.85 9.33
CA LYS A 104 -16.09 9.59 10.42
C LYS A 104 -14.60 9.30 10.59
N THR A 105 -14.05 8.34 9.85
CA THR A 105 -12.66 7.96 9.96
C THR A 105 -11.72 9.01 9.37
N ALA A 106 -10.50 9.08 9.88
CA ALA A 106 -9.45 9.91 9.29
C ALA A 106 -9.13 9.44 7.87
N TYR A 107 -9.24 8.13 7.60
CA TYR A 107 -9.08 7.57 6.27
C TYR A 107 -10.01 8.26 5.26
N HIS A 108 -11.27 8.40 5.59
CA HIS A 108 -12.24 9.04 4.69
C HIS A 108 -12.11 10.57 4.67
N LYS A 109 -11.92 11.19 5.83
CA LYS A 109 -11.96 12.66 5.97
C LYS A 109 -10.66 13.36 5.64
N ARG A 110 -9.53 12.74 5.96
CA ARG A 110 -8.22 13.40 5.95
C ARG A 110 -7.30 12.88 4.86
N LEU A 111 -7.21 11.56 4.71
CA LEU A 111 -6.28 10.93 3.78
C LEU A 111 -6.46 11.41 2.34
N LEU A 112 -7.70 11.55 1.89
CA LEU A 112 -8.01 12.01 0.54
C LEU A 112 -7.49 13.41 0.22
N ARG A 113 -7.24 14.21 1.24
CA ARG A 113 -6.79 15.60 1.10
C ARG A 113 -5.27 15.75 1.22
N GLU A 114 -4.58 14.67 1.54
CA GLU A 114 -3.13 14.71 1.67
C GLU A 114 -2.44 14.80 0.32
N ASP A 115 -1.32 15.51 0.28
CA ASP A 115 -0.53 15.69 -0.92
C ASP A 115 0.00 14.37 -1.48
N PHE A 116 0.28 13.40 -0.61
CA PHE A 116 0.79 12.08 -1.01
C PHE A 116 -0.28 11.09 -1.45
N TYR A 117 -1.57 11.41 -1.28
CA TYR A 117 -2.65 10.45 -1.56
C TYR A 117 -2.55 9.83 -2.97
N ARG A 118 -2.22 10.64 -3.96
CA ARG A 118 -2.06 10.18 -5.34
C ARG A 118 -0.73 9.48 -5.61
N GLN A 119 0.14 9.46 -4.61
CA GLN A 119 1.48 8.89 -4.71
C GLN A 119 1.60 7.55 -3.98
N VAL A 120 0.48 6.99 -3.55
CA VAL A 120 0.41 5.64 -3.00
C VAL A 120 -0.49 4.78 -3.88
N THR A 121 -0.22 3.48 -3.87
CA THR A 121 -1.06 2.49 -4.55
C THR A 121 -1.90 1.78 -3.50
N ILE A 122 -3.22 1.99 -3.55
CA ILE A 122 -4.13 1.43 -2.54
C ILE A 122 -4.70 0.11 -3.02
N ARG A 123 -4.63 -0.92 -2.16
CA ARG A 123 -5.22 -2.23 -2.41
C ARG A 123 -6.01 -2.68 -1.19
N SER A 124 -7.18 -3.27 -1.43
CA SER A 124 -8.01 -3.84 -0.36
C SER A 124 -7.32 -5.03 0.30
N GLY A 125 -7.70 -5.35 1.54
CA GLY A 125 -7.18 -6.50 2.25
C GLY A 125 -7.38 -7.80 1.47
N ALA A 126 -8.52 -7.96 0.81
CA ALA A 126 -8.78 -9.15 -0.03
C ALA A 126 -7.76 -9.29 -1.16
N THR A 127 -7.44 -8.19 -1.84
CA THR A 127 -6.41 -8.19 -2.89
C THR A 127 -5.02 -8.47 -2.34
N VAL A 128 -4.69 -7.89 -1.19
CA VAL A 128 -3.40 -8.11 -0.51
C VAL A 128 -3.21 -9.61 -0.21
N GLU A 129 -4.23 -10.25 0.35
CA GLU A 129 -4.19 -11.69 0.67
C GLU A 129 -4.13 -12.56 -0.58
N LYS A 130 -4.84 -12.19 -1.63
CA LYS A 130 -4.82 -12.90 -2.90
C LYS A 130 -3.44 -12.89 -3.54
N ILE A 131 -2.76 -11.75 -3.52
CA ILE A 131 -1.38 -11.65 -4.02
C ILE A 131 -0.45 -12.53 -3.19
N ALA A 132 -0.59 -12.52 -1.86
CA ALA A 132 0.20 -13.37 -0.98
C ALA A 132 0.02 -14.85 -1.30
N ALA A 133 -1.22 -15.29 -1.52
CA ALA A 133 -1.52 -16.67 -1.89
C ALA A 133 -0.87 -17.06 -3.22
N MET A 134 -0.89 -16.17 -4.20
CA MET A 134 -0.25 -16.40 -5.50
C MET A 134 1.27 -16.50 -5.38
N LEU A 135 1.90 -15.63 -4.59
CA LEU A 135 3.35 -15.66 -4.34
C LEU A 135 3.78 -16.93 -3.61
N SER A 136 2.95 -17.44 -2.70
CA SER A 136 3.24 -18.64 -1.93
C SER A 136 3.21 -19.92 -2.77
N GLN A 137 2.66 -19.87 -3.98
CA GLN A 137 2.63 -20.99 -4.92
C GLN A 137 3.84 -21.02 -5.86
N CYS A 138 4.66 -20.01 -5.83
CA CYS A 138 5.86 -19.92 -6.68
C CYS A 138 7.03 -20.69 -6.12
#